data_5cf3102044b36be174390d8d348d0f2a
#
_entry.id   5cf3102044b36be174390d8d348d0f2a
#
_cell.length_a   1.000
_cell.length_b   1.000
_cell.length_c   1.000
_cell.angle_alpha   90.00
_cell.angle_beta   90.00
_cell.angle_gamma   90.00
#
_symmetry.space_group_name_H-M   'P 1'
#
loop_
_entity.id
_entity.type
_entity.pdbx_description
1 polymer ?
#
loop_
_entity_poly.entity_id
_entity_poly.type
_entity_poly.pdbx_seq_one_letter_code
_entity_poly.pdbx_strand_id
1 'polypeptide(L)'
;MNSMEKQKRITSKIWRMSHLYWIINRKKEKVKFKANRAQQHFEEHRALRNIILKSRRLGFTTYESIDMLDDCLFTPNFEGLLIAHKQEDSYKIFDRKVHFTWENVSQKLKDLLWTSDTSRANELKFGFPGGKDFSSISVSSSGRSGTYNRFHSSEF
;
A
#
# COMPACT_ATOMS: atom_id res chain seq x y z
N MET A 1 -15.95 8.27 -22.76
CA MET A 1 -15.34 7.09 -22.10
C MET A 1 -16.47 6.24 -21.51
N ASN A 2 -16.62 5.01 -22.03
CA ASN A 2 -17.72 4.11 -21.73
C ASN A 2 -17.61 3.55 -20.29
N SER A 3 -18.72 3.22 -19.64
CA SER A 3 -18.80 2.64 -18.28
C SER A 3 -17.94 1.37 -18.14
N MET A 4 -17.95 0.50 -19.16
CA MET A 4 -17.14 -0.72 -19.20
C MET A 4 -15.62 -0.46 -19.24
N GLU A 5 -15.17 0.60 -19.90
CA GLU A 5 -13.75 0.98 -19.88
C GLU A 5 -13.30 1.50 -18.52
N LYS A 6 -14.17 2.24 -17.81
CA LYS A 6 -13.92 2.67 -16.45
C LYS A 6 -13.81 1.49 -15.48
N GLN A 7 -14.69 0.50 -15.62
CA GLN A 7 -14.64 -0.71 -14.81
C GLN A 7 -13.36 -1.52 -15.07
N LYS A 8 -12.98 -1.75 -16.33
CA LYS A 8 -11.72 -2.45 -16.68
C LYS A 8 -10.48 -1.76 -16.11
N ARG A 9 -10.47 -0.45 -16.05
CA ARG A 9 -9.34 0.31 -15.48
C ARG A 9 -9.23 0.15 -13.97
N ILE A 10 -10.34 0.23 -13.25
CA ILE A 10 -10.35 0.09 -11.78
C ILE A 10 -10.01 -1.34 -11.34
N THR A 11 -10.29 -2.35 -12.15
CA THR A 11 -9.92 -3.74 -11.86
C THR A 11 -8.41 -3.99 -12.05
N SER A 12 -7.72 -3.18 -12.86
CA SER A 12 -6.28 -3.30 -13.05
C SER A 12 -5.50 -2.66 -11.90
N LYS A 13 -4.77 -3.48 -11.13
CA LYS A 13 -3.90 -3.00 -10.04
C LYS A 13 -2.85 -2.00 -10.53
N ILE A 14 -2.20 -2.29 -11.65
CA ILE A 14 -1.18 -1.41 -12.26
C ILE A 14 -1.78 -0.04 -12.58
N TRP A 15 -3.01 -0.01 -13.10
CA TRP A 15 -3.70 1.24 -13.37
C TRP A 15 -4.02 1.98 -12.06
N ARG A 16 -4.56 1.30 -11.04
CA ARG A 16 -4.87 1.89 -9.73
C ARG A 16 -3.61 2.52 -9.11
N MET A 17 -2.52 1.77 -9.07
CA MET A 17 -1.26 2.24 -8.48
C MET A 17 -0.79 3.56 -9.11
N SER A 18 -0.92 3.71 -10.42
CA SER A 18 -0.45 4.92 -11.13
C SER A 18 -1.44 6.09 -11.12
N HIS A 19 -2.73 5.85 -10.86
CA HIS A 19 -3.78 6.87 -10.99
C HIS A 19 -4.43 7.27 -9.67
N LEU A 20 -4.54 6.37 -8.70
CA LEU A 20 -5.23 6.67 -7.44
C LEU A 20 -4.31 7.28 -6.40
N TYR A 21 -3.05 6.87 -6.35
CA TYR A 21 -2.18 7.16 -5.23
C TYR A 21 -1.22 8.32 -5.46
N TRP A 22 -0.98 9.06 -4.39
CA TRP A 22 -0.05 10.17 -4.35
C TRP A 22 1.10 9.86 -3.39
N ILE A 23 2.29 10.34 -3.74
CA ILE A 23 3.49 10.23 -2.91
C ILE A 23 4.20 11.58 -2.80
N ILE A 24 5.07 11.69 -1.82
CA ILE A 24 6.07 12.76 -1.77
C ILE A 24 7.35 12.27 -2.45
N ASN A 25 7.76 12.94 -3.51
CA ASN A 25 8.97 12.62 -4.23
C ASN A 25 10.24 13.12 -3.51
N ARG A 26 11.42 12.87 -4.07
CA ARG A 26 12.71 13.31 -3.49
C ARG A 26 12.86 14.83 -3.41
N LYS A 27 12.16 15.58 -4.25
CA LYS A 27 12.12 17.05 -4.25
C LYS A 27 11.12 17.61 -3.25
N LYS A 28 10.50 16.76 -2.42
CA LYS A 28 9.42 17.08 -1.49
C LYS A 28 8.12 17.57 -2.15
N GLU A 29 7.90 17.22 -3.41
CA GLU A 29 6.69 17.54 -4.15
C GLU A 29 5.68 16.39 -4.06
N LYS A 30 4.39 16.72 -3.98
CA LYS A 30 3.30 15.77 -4.08
C LYS A 30 3.07 15.41 -5.55
N VAL A 31 3.29 14.17 -5.90
CA VAL A 31 3.15 13.66 -7.28
C VAL A 31 2.38 12.35 -7.30
N LYS A 32 1.80 12.01 -8.45
CA LYS A 32 1.23 10.68 -8.66
C LYS A 32 2.33 9.63 -8.61
N PHE A 33 2.04 8.51 -7.95
CA PHE A 33 2.96 7.38 -7.98
C PHE A 33 3.10 6.84 -9.40
N LYS A 34 4.34 6.56 -9.79
CA LYS A 34 4.68 5.83 -11.01
C LYS A 34 5.82 4.90 -10.69
N ALA A 35 5.63 3.62 -10.93
CA ALA A 35 6.68 2.62 -10.76
C ALA A 35 7.86 2.94 -11.67
N ASN A 36 9.06 2.97 -11.12
CA ASN A 36 10.29 3.11 -11.89
C ASN A 36 10.68 1.78 -12.55
N ARG A 37 11.69 1.81 -13.44
CA ARG A 37 12.10 0.63 -14.21
C ARG A 37 12.45 -0.58 -13.34
N ALA A 38 13.14 -0.36 -12.21
CA ALA A 38 13.50 -1.46 -11.31
C ALA A 38 12.28 -2.08 -10.62
N GLN A 39 11.29 -1.26 -10.24
CA GLN A 39 10.04 -1.71 -9.65
C GLN A 39 9.16 -2.45 -10.68
N GLN A 40 9.12 -1.98 -11.93
CA GLN A 40 8.42 -2.66 -13.02
C GLN A 40 9.04 -4.03 -13.30
N HIS A 41 10.36 -4.10 -13.40
CA HIS A 41 11.07 -5.36 -13.57
C HIS A 41 10.80 -6.34 -12.41
N PHE A 42 10.79 -5.85 -11.18
CA PHE A 42 10.43 -6.66 -10.02
C PHE A 42 9.00 -7.21 -10.12
N GLU A 43 8.04 -6.38 -10.52
CA GLU A 43 6.64 -6.79 -10.67
C GLU A 43 6.47 -7.90 -11.71
N GLU A 44 7.18 -7.80 -12.84
CA GLU A 44 7.16 -8.82 -13.90
C GLU A 44 7.73 -10.18 -13.45
N HIS A 45 8.63 -10.18 -12.46
CA HIS A 45 9.34 -11.37 -11.99
C HIS A 45 9.02 -11.75 -10.55
N ARG A 46 8.01 -11.14 -9.97
CA ARG A 46 7.62 -11.37 -8.57
C ARG A 46 7.22 -12.83 -8.34
N ALA A 47 7.79 -13.43 -7.30
CA ALA A 47 7.44 -14.75 -6.80
C ALA A 47 6.69 -14.64 -5.46
N LEU A 48 6.29 -15.78 -4.89
CA LEU A 48 5.65 -15.83 -3.57
C LEU A 48 6.57 -15.29 -2.46
N ARG A 49 7.87 -15.56 -2.57
CA ARG A 49 8.91 -15.05 -1.66
C ARG A 49 10.00 -14.40 -2.49
N ASN A 50 10.37 -13.18 -2.13
CA ASN A 50 11.37 -12.41 -2.85
C ASN A 50 12.40 -11.83 -1.90
N ILE A 51 13.66 -11.85 -2.32
CA ILE A 51 14.75 -11.09 -1.68
C ILE A 51 15.24 -10.06 -2.69
N ILE A 52 15.12 -8.80 -2.34
CA ILE A 52 15.48 -7.70 -3.22
C ILE A 52 16.85 -7.14 -2.81
N LEU A 53 17.89 -7.58 -3.49
CA LEU A 53 19.22 -6.98 -3.35
C LEU A 53 19.27 -5.67 -4.16
N LYS A 54 19.36 -4.56 -3.49
CA LYS A 54 19.28 -3.25 -4.13
C LYS A 54 20.21 -2.24 -3.49
N SER A 55 20.64 -1.25 -4.27
CA SER A 55 21.24 -0.04 -3.73
C SER A 55 20.21 0.79 -2.96
N ARG A 56 20.69 1.67 -2.08
CA ARG A 56 19.82 2.60 -1.36
C ARG A 56 19.02 3.49 -2.33
N ARG A 57 17.85 3.93 -1.91
CA ARG A 57 17.01 4.94 -2.58
C ARG A 57 16.36 4.52 -3.91
N LEU A 58 16.20 3.24 -4.20
CA LEU A 58 15.43 2.77 -5.36
C LEU A 58 13.90 2.80 -5.14
N GLY A 59 13.45 3.23 -3.95
CA GLY A 59 12.04 3.45 -3.67
C GLY A 59 11.21 2.18 -3.45
N PHE A 60 11.82 1.02 -3.21
CA PHE A 60 11.10 -0.23 -3.01
C PHE A 60 10.19 -0.19 -1.78
N THR A 61 10.62 0.40 -0.66
CA THR A 61 9.74 0.55 0.51
C THR A 61 8.48 1.37 0.19
N THR A 62 8.59 2.40 -0.66
CA THR A 62 7.42 3.18 -1.12
C THR A 62 6.54 2.34 -2.04
N TYR A 63 7.13 1.62 -2.99
CA TYR A 63 6.43 0.73 -3.90
C TYR A 63 5.64 -0.34 -3.14
N GLU A 64 6.29 -1.09 -2.25
CA GLU A 64 5.66 -2.14 -1.45
C GLU A 64 4.59 -1.60 -0.50
N SER A 65 4.79 -0.40 0.07
CA SER A 65 3.77 0.24 0.91
C SER A 65 2.49 0.56 0.12
N ILE A 66 2.63 1.06 -1.10
CA ILE A 66 1.49 1.38 -1.97
C ILE A 66 0.82 0.12 -2.48
N ASP A 67 1.61 -0.86 -2.90
CA ASP A 67 1.16 -2.12 -3.42
C ASP A 67 0.36 -2.91 -2.36
N MET A 68 0.85 -2.93 -1.13
CA MET A 68 0.18 -3.54 0.02
C MET A 68 -1.08 -2.75 0.43
N LEU A 69 -1.04 -1.42 0.38
CA LEU A 69 -2.22 -0.59 0.62
C LEU A 69 -3.31 -0.85 -0.43
N ASP A 70 -2.93 -0.99 -1.71
CA ASP A 70 -3.88 -1.32 -2.77
C ASP A 70 -4.54 -2.68 -2.54
N ASP A 71 -3.77 -3.70 -2.15
CA ASP A 71 -4.33 -5.01 -1.78
C ASP A 71 -5.30 -4.87 -0.60
N CYS A 72 -4.94 -4.12 0.43
CA CYS A 72 -5.79 -3.85 1.58
C CYS A 72 -7.11 -3.15 1.21
N LEU A 73 -7.07 -2.24 0.25
CA LEU A 73 -8.24 -1.47 -0.19
C LEU A 73 -9.18 -2.23 -1.13
N PHE A 74 -8.66 -3.17 -1.91
CA PHE A 74 -9.44 -3.84 -2.96
C PHE A 74 -9.63 -5.35 -2.74
N THR A 75 -9.07 -5.91 -1.67
CA THR A 75 -9.21 -7.32 -1.31
C THR A 75 -9.77 -7.44 0.11
N PRO A 76 -11.00 -7.90 0.29
CA PRO A 76 -11.56 -8.16 1.62
C PRO A 76 -10.72 -9.17 2.42
N ASN A 77 -10.68 -9.00 3.74
CA ASN A 77 -9.97 -9.87 4.67
C ASN A 77 -8.45 -9.94 4.42
N PHE A 78 -7.88 -8.88 3.85
CA PHE A 78 -6.44 -8.78 3.63
C PHE A 78 -5.76 -8.18 4.87
N GLU A 79 -4.70 -8.83 5.33
CA GLU A 79 -3.84 -8.35 6.41
C GLU A 79 -2.40 -8.21 5.92
N GLY A 80 -1.91 -6.96 5.94
CA GLY A 80 -0.56 -6.60 5.53
C GLY A 80 0.30 -6.12 6.71
N LEU A 81 1.58 -6.51 6.73
CA LEU A 81 2.55 -6.07 7.73
C LEU A 81 3.80 -5.48 7.08
N LEU A 82 4.13 -4.25 7.47
CA LEU A 82 5.40 -3.61 7.16
C LEU A 82 6.33 -3.70 8.38
N ILE A 83 7.55 -4.20 8.17
CA ILE A 83 8.55 -4.34 9.24
C ILE A 83 9.72 -3.42 8.94
N ALA A 84 10.14 -2.64 9.94
CA ALA A 84 11.38 -1.90 9.91
C ALA A 84 12.22 -2.21 11.15
N HIS A 85 13.52 -2.03 11.04
CA HIS A 85 14.49 -2.37 12.09
C HIS A 85 14.19 -1.70 13.44
N LYS A 86 13.74 -0.44 13.42
CA LYS A 86 13.37 0.31 14.62
C LYS A 86 11.91 0.71 14.58
N GLN A 87 11.27 0.73 15.74
CA GLN A 87 9.86 1.12 15.87
C GLN A 87 9.61 2.55 15.38
N GLU A 88 10.51 3.49 15.66
CA GLU A 88 10.40 4.87 15.17
C GLU A 88 10.44 4.96 13.63
N ASP A 89 11.25 4.11 12.97
CA ASP A 89 11.33 4.07 11.52
C ASP A 89 10.08 3.41 10.92
N SER A 90 9.51 2.42 11.61
CA SER A 90 8.21 1.85 11.25
C SER A 90 7.12 2.91 11.22
N TYR A 91 7.00 3.71 12.27
CA TYR A 91 6.01 4.80 12.32
C TYR A 91 6.24 5.86 11.24
N LYS A 92 7.50 6.24 10.97
CA LYS A 92 7.81 7.19 9.90
C LYS A 92 7.47 6.65 8.51
N ILE A 93 7.70 5.35 8.28
CA ILE A 93 7.31 4.69 7.02
C ILE A 93 5.80 4.69 6.90
N PHE A 94 5.09 4.32 7.96
CA PHE A 94 3.65 4.28 7.97
C PHE A 94 3.03 5.65 7.69
N ASP A 95 3.39 6.65 8.48
CA ASP A 95 2.86 8.00 8.35
C ASP A 95 3.13 8.60 6.96
N ARG A 96 4.38 8.56 6.50
CA ARG A 96 4.79 9.24 5.27
C ARG A 96 4.44 8.51 3.99
N LYS A 97 4.18 7.20 4.03
CA LYS A 97 3.98 6.40 2.83
C LYS A 97 2.59 5.77 2.78
N VAL A 98 2.11 5.19 3.87
CA VAL A 98 0.81 4.53 3.92
C VAL A 98 -0.28 5.55 4.23
N HIS A 99 -0.19 6.21 5.36
CA HIS A 99 -1.20 7.15 5.84
C HIS A 99 -1.34 8.35 4.89
N PHE A 100 -0.22 8.98 4.52
CA PHE A 100 -0.22 10.06 3.54
C PHE A 100 -0.88 9.64 2.21
N THR A 101 -0.55 8.45 1.71
CA THR A 101 -1.13 7.94 0.47
C THR A 101 -2.63 7.74 0.60
N TRP A 102 -3.10 7.16 1.70
CA TRP A 102 -4.53 6.99 2.00
C TRP A 102 -5.27 8.32 2.12
N GLU A 103 -4.75 9.27 2.87
CA GLU A 103 -5.37 10.59 3.02
C GLU A 103 -5.62 11.28 1.68
N ASN A 104 -4.72 11.07 0.73
CA ASN A 104 -4.78 11.69 -0.59
C ASN A 104 -5.55 10.86 -1.65
N VAL A 105 -6.18 9.76 -1.28
CA VAL A 105 -7.19 9.08 -2.11
C VAL A 105 -8.43 9.95 -2.19
N SER A 106 -9.05 10.01 -3.37
CA SER A 106 -10.26 10.82 -3.61
C SER A 106 -11.38 10.45 -2.64
N GLN A 107 -12.00 11.45 -2.01
CA GLN A 107 -13.11 11.25 -1.08
C GLN A 107 -14.28 10.51 -1.74
N LYS A 108 -14.60 10.84 -3.01
CA LYS A 108 -15.63 10.13 -3.78
C LYS A 108 -15.38 8.62 -3.88
N LEU A 109 -14.11 8.23 -3.99
CA LEU A 109 -13.74 6.82 -4.05
C LEU A 109 -13.85 6.17 -2.67
N LYS A 110 -13.45 6.89 -1.62
CA LYS A 110 -13.59 6.44 -0.24
C LYS A 110 -15.06 6.14 0.09
N ASP A 111 -15.95 7.08 -0.18
CA ASP A 111 -17.38 6.97 0.11
C ASP A 111 -18.07 5.84 -0.70
N LEU A 112 -17.51 5.50 -1.87
CA LEU A 112 -18.09 4.47 -2.74
C LEU A 112 -17.69 3.04 -2.36
N LEU A 113 -16.46 2.85 -1.90
CA LEU A 113 -15.87 1.52 -1.77
C LEU A 113 -15.77 1.03 -0.33
N TRP A 114 -15.70 1.92 0.65
CA TRP A 114 -15.49 1.54 2.05
C TRP A 114 -16.55 2.17 2.95
N THR A 115 -16.98 1.41 3.94
CA THR A 115 -18.00 1.84 4.91
C THR A 115 -17.41 2.50 6.14
N SER A 116 -16.17 2.18 6.45
CA SER A 116 -15.44 2.75 7.58
C SER A 116 -13.94 2.66 7.37
N ASP A 117 -13.22 3.59 7.93
CA ASP A 117 -11.79 3.51 8.13
C ASP A 117 -11.44 3.82 9.59
N THR A 118 -10.47 3.09 10.12
CA THR A 118 -9.90 3.37 11.44
C THR A 118 -8.41 3.56 11.28
N SER A 119 -7.94 4.76 11.58
CA SER A 119 -6.52 5.11 11.55
C SER A 119 -5.96 5.17 12.97
N ARG A 120 -4.89 4.43 13.21
CA ARG A 120 -4.06 4.47 14.41
C ARG A 120 -2.63 4.81 14.04
N ALA A 121 -1.79 5.07 15.02
CA ALA A 121 -0.38 5.41 14.80
C ALA A 121 0.41 4.31 14.03
N ASN A 122 -0.06 3.08 14.07
CA ASN A 122 0.63 1.92 13.50
C ASN A 122 -0.27 1.00 12.67
N GLU A 123 -1.54 1.37 12.42
CA GLU A 123 -2.49 0.53 11.71
C GLU A 123 -3.53 1.38 10.98
N LEU A 124 -3.85 0.99 9.75
CA LEU A 124 -5.07 1.38 9.04
C LEU A 124 -5.94 0.16 8.87
N LYS A 125 -7.23 0.30 9.17
CA LYS A 125 -8.22 -0.76 9.04
C LYS A 125 -9.42 -0.24 8.25
N PHE A 126 -9.89 -1.02 7.29
CA PHE A 126 -10.98 -0.68 6.38
C PHE A 126 -12.11 -1.67 6.48
N GLY A 127 -13.36 -1.17 6.53
CA GLY A 127 -14.58 -1.97 6.45
C GLY A 127 -15.15 -1.95 5.04
N PHE A 128 -15.65 -3.08 4.59
CA PHE A 128 -16.28 -3.25 3.28
C PHE A 128 -17.80 -3.21 3.37
N PRO A 129 -18.52 -2.92 2.26
CA PRO A 129 -19.97 -3.00 2.21
C PRO A 129 -20.48 -4.38 2.64
N GLY A 130 -21.48 -4.41 3.53
CA GLY A 130 -21.99 -5.64 4.14
C GLY A 130 -21.54 -5.86 5.59
N GLY A 131 -20.55 -5.11 6.08
CA GLY A 131 -20.20 -4.98 7.51
C GLY A 131 -19.51 -6.18 8.16
N LYS A 132 -19.14 -7.22 7.38
CA LYS A 132 -18.51 -8.45 7.90
C LYS A 132 -17.02 -8.54 7.56
N ASP A 133 -16.61 -7.93 6.46
CA ASP A 133 -15.25 -8.02 5.96
C ASP A 133 -14.43 -6.79 6.34
N PHE A 134 -13.23 -7.02 6.81
CA PHE A 134 -12.26 -5.98 7.17
C PHE A 134 -10.91 -6.31 6.57
N SER A 135 -10.18 -5.29 6.20
CA SER A 135 -8.77 -5.43 5.82
C SER A 135 -7.92 -4.46 6.63
N SER A 136 -6.67 -4.80 6.87
CA SER A 136 -5.77 -3.93 7.60
C SER A 136 -4.35 -3.94 7.03
N ILE A 137 -3.67 -2.82 7.22
CA ILE A 137 -2.23 -2.70 7.02
C ILE A 137 -1.62 -2.11 8.28
N SER A 138 -0.62 -2.78 8.81
CA SER A 138 0.04 -2.40 10.06
C SER A 138 1.55 -2.30 9.91
N VAL A 139 2.18 -1.63 10.87
CA VAL A 139 3.64 -1.55 10.96
C VAL A 139 4.13 -2.04 12.31
N SER A 140 5.29 -2.69 12.32
CA SER A 140 5.93 -3.18 13.53
C SER A 140 7.45 -3.20 13.40
N SER A 141 8.16 -3.26 14.50
CA SER A 141 9.58 -3.60 14.55
C SER A 141 9.84 -5.11 14.65
N SER A 142 8.78 -5.92 14.82
CA SER A 142 8.88 -7.38 14.88
C SER A 142 7.62 -8.03 14.31
N GLY A 143 7.79 -9.18 13.64
CA GLY A 143 6.68 -9.97 13.08
C GLY A 143 6.33 -11.22 13.90
N ARG A 144 6.47 -11.18 15.22
CA ARG A 144 6.43 -12.38 16.07
C ARG A 144 5.04 -12.97 16.32
N SER A 145 3.97 -12.25 16.07
CA SER A 145 2.62 -12.76 16.27
C SER A 145 1.67 -12.22 15.22
N GLY A 146 0.97 -13.10 14.55
CA GLY A 146 -0.06 -12.76 13.57
C GLY A 146 0.03 -13.62 12.32
N THR A 147 -1.11 -13.81 11.69
CA THR A 147 -1.22 -14.41 10.37
C THR A 147 -1.42 -13.27 9.37
N TYR A 148 -0.51 -13.13 8.45
CA TYR A 148 -0.57 -12.05 7.45
C TYR A 148 -0.62 -12.64 6.06
N ASN A 149 -1.43 -12.05 5.18
CA ASN A 149 -1.45 -12.39 3.76
C ASN A 149 -0.16 -11.95 3.08
N ARG A 150 0.43 -10.86 3.58
CA ARG A 150 1.67 -10.31 3.04
C ARG A 150 2.47 -9.57 4.09
N PHE A 151 3.78 -9.70 4.02
CA PHE A 151 4.67 -8.86 4.81
C PHE A 151 5.84 -8.34 3.97
N HIS A 152 6.34 -7.17 4.31
CA HIS A 152 7.53 -6.57 3.74
C HIS A 152 8.46 -6.09 4.85
N SER A 153 9.70 -6.58 4.84
CA SER A 153 10.76 -6.08 5.72
C SER A 153 11.66 -5.14 4.91
N SER A 154 11.77 -3.89 5.36
CA SER A 154 12.49 -2.86 4.60
C SER A 154 13.99 -2.83 4.84
N GLU A 155 14.46 -3.37 5.96
CA GLU A 155 15.88 -3.45 6.35
C GLU A 155 16.08 -4.66 7.28
N PHE A 156 17.19 -5.35 7.10
CA PHE A 156 17.69 -6.43 7.98
C PHE A 156 18.87 -5.91 8.80
#